data_260503da6c26af69abd36946c08946ff
#
_entry.id   260503da6c26af69abd36946c08946ff
#
_cell.length_a   1.000
_cell.length_b   1.000
_cell.length_c   1.000
_cell.angle_alpha   90.00
_cell.angle_beta   90.00
_cell.angle_gamma   90.00
#
_symmetry.space_group_name_H-M   'P 1'
#
loop_
_entity.id
_entity.type
_entity.pdbx_description
1 polymer ?
#
loop_
_entity_poly.entity_id
_entity_poly.type
_entity_poly.pdbx_seq_one_letter_code
_entity_poly.pdbx_strand_id
1 'polypeptide(L)'
;MADCGYADLSDLVGIPFVDRGRSREGADCWGIFRLAMERFGIEVPEVNVSAYSSREIREEMLRQIPRLWERVEVPLPGDAVVMRHDPNLPDTEQHFGVYIGGGRFIHSLEKTGSIIVRVDHPLWKNKIVGYYRWIR
;
A
#
# COMPACT_ATOMS: atom_id res chain seq x y z
N MET A 1 24.38 1.68 -4.25
CA MET A 1 23.87 1.82 -3.76
C MET A 1 23.11 2.26 -3.19
N ALA A 2 22.96 2.48 -3.16
CA ALA A 2 22.47 2.84 -2.51
C ALA A 2 21.85 2.99 -1.92
N ASP A 3 21.58 2.93 -1.65
CA ASP A 3 21.09 3.06 -1.05
C ASP A 3 20.68 3.35 -0.12
N CYS A 4 20.85 3.48 -0.07
CA CYS A 4 20.85 4.28 1.02
C CYS A 4 19.65 4.40 1.85
N GLY A 5 18.87 3.59 2.07
CA GLY A 5 17.80 3.65 2.98
C GLY A 5 16.43 3.83 2.38
N TYR A 6 16.33 4.25 1.15
CA TYR A 6 15.02 4.32 0.52
C TYR A 6 15.13 4.18 -0.99
N ALA A 7 14.02 3.77 -1.59
CA ALA A 7 13.90 3.63 -3.03
C ALA A 7 13.24 4.88 -3.61
N ASP A 8 13.65 5.23 -4.83
CA ASP A 8 13.08 6.39 -5.52
C ASP A 8 11.88 5.95 -6.35
N LEU A 9 10.69 6.28 -5.87
CA LEU A 9 9.44 6.03 -6.58
C LEU A 9 8.73 7.33 -6.94
N SER A 10 9.49 8.42 -7.05
CA SER A 10 8.91 9.73 -7.30
C SER A 10 8.14 9.80 -8.63
N ASP A 11 8.50 8.96 -9.60
CA ASP A 11 7.78 8.91 -10.87
C ASP A 11 6.39 8.27 -10.74
N LEU A 12 6.10 7.64 -9.62
CA LEU A 12 4.77 7.09 -9.36
C LEU A 12 3.88 8.05 -8.55
N VAL A 13 4.40 9.22 -8.19
CA VAL A 13 3.63 10.22 -7.45
C VAL A 13 2.76 11.01 -8.43
N GLY A 14 1.52 11.31 -8.01
CA GLY A 14 0.63 12.14 -8.81
C GLY A 14 -0.23 11.38 -9.81
N ILE A 15 -0.27 10.06 -9.74
CA ILE A 15 -1.16 9.27 -10.59
C ILE A 15 -2.58 9.44 -10.06
N PRO A 16 -3.55 9.83 -10.92
CA PRO A 16 -4.92 10.07 -10.47
C PRO A 16 -5.56 8.80 -9.92
N PHE A 17 -6.44 8.98 -8.91
CA PHE A 17 -7.18 7.86 -8.36
C PHE A 17 -8.31 7.46 -9.30
N VAL A 18 -8.30 6.23 -9.77
CA VAL A 18 -9.36 5.66 -10.61
C VAL A 18 -9.68 4.28 -10.07
N ASP A 19 -10.93 4.08 -9.66
CA ASP A 19 -11.35 2.79 -9.11
C ASP A 19 -11.06 1.68 -10.11
N ARG A 20 -10.39 0.63 -9.66
CA ARG A 20 -9.92 -0.50 -10.47
C ARG A 20 -8.88 -0.12 -11.51
N GLY A 21 -8.33 1.11 -11.46
CA GLY A 21 -7.25 1.50 -12.35
C GLY A 21 -5.96 0.78 -12.01
N ARG A 22 -5.16 0.48 -13.05
CA ARG A 22 -3.95 -0.33 -12.89
C ARG A 22 -2.77 0.22 -13.67
N SER A 23 -2.83 1.49 -14.08
CA SER A 23 -1.80 2.07 -14.93
C SER A 23 -1.44 3.47 -14.47
N ARG A 24 -0.45 4.06 -15.14
CA ARG A 24 -0.02 5.42 -14.82
C ARG A 24 -1.04 6.48 -15.20
N GLU A 25 -2.02 6.13 -16.04
CA GLU A 25 -3.11 7.05 -16.38
C GLU A 25 -4.16 7.13 -15.28
N GLY A 26 -4.21 6.13 -14.42
CA GLY A 26 -5.13 6.12 -13.31
C GLY A 26 -5.01 4.81 -12.54
N ALA A 27 -5.01 4.91 -11.20
CA ALA A 27 -4.85 3.73 -10.37
C ALA A 27 -5.49 3.98 -9.01
N ASP A 28 -6.10 2.93 -8.46
CA ASP A 28 -6.61 2.98 -7.09
C ASP A 28 -5.51 2.52 -6.13
N CYS A 29 -5.86 2.27 -4.88
CA CYS A 29 -4.87 1.87 -3.89
C CYS A 29 -4.18 0.56 -4.27
N TRP A 30 -4.91 -0.41 -4.83
CA TRP A 30 -4.29 -1.67 -5.26
C TRP A 30 -3.44 -1.46 -6.50
N GLY A 31 -3.88 -0.58 -7.42
CA GLY A 31 -3.11 -0.28 -8.62
C GLY A 31 -1.75 0.33 -8.29
N ILE A 32 -1.72 1.31 -7.39
CA ILE A 32 -0.45 1.90 -6.96
C ILE A 32 0.38 0.87 -6.20
N PHE A 33 -0.27 0.06 -5.38
CA PHE A 33 0.42 -1.00 -4.65
C PHE A 33 1.15 -1.94 -5.62
N ARG A 34 0.47 -2.38 -6.68
CA ARG A 34 1.09 -3.25 -7.68
C ARG A 34 2.23 -2.56 -8.42
N LEU A 35 2.03 -1.32 -8.84
CA LEU A 35 3.07 -0.59 -9.57
C LEU A 35 4.30 -0.39 -8.70
N ALA A 36 4.10 -0.08 -7.42
CA ALA A 36 5.22 0.11 -6.50
C ALA A 36 5.93 -1.21 -6.21
N MET A 37 5.17 -2.29 -5.99
CA MET A 37 5.78 -3.59 -5.71
C MET A 37 6.63 -4.09 -6.85
N GLU A 38 6.23 -3.78 -8.10
CA GLU A 38 7.03 -4.17 -9.27
C GLU A 38 8.44 -3.57 -9.22
N ARG A 39 8.58 -2.40 -8.62
CA ARG A 39 9.91 -1.76 -8.48
C ARG A 39 10.83 -2.58 -7.59
N PHE A 40 10.27 -3.43 -6.75
CA PHE A 40 11.06 -4.30 -5.87
C PHE A 40 11.09 -5.74 -6.38
N GLY A 41 10.65 -5.95 -7.63
CA GLY A 41 10.66 -7.29 -8.21
C GLY A 41 9.56 -8.19 -7.69
N ILE A 42 8.52 -7.63 -7.11
CA ILE A 42 7.43 -8.40 -6.53
C ILE A 42 6.19 -8.26 -7.41
N GLU A 43 5.68 -9.41 -7.85
CA GLU A 43 4.49 -9.45 -8.69
C GLU A 43 3.32 -9.95 -7.84
N VAL A 44 2.53 -8.99 -7.33
CA VAL A 44 1.40 -9.33 -6.46
C VAL A 44 0.19 -9.72 -7.29
N PRO A 45 -0.74 -10.53 -6.73
CA PRO A 45 -1.91 -10.98 -7.47
C PRO A 45 -2.80 -9.82 -7.91
N GLU A 46 -3.48 -10.01 -9.03
CA GLU A 46 -4.54 -9.09 -9.42
C GLU A 46 -5.79 -9.44 -8.63
N VAL A 47 -6.50 -8.41 -8.18
CA VAL A 47 -7.78 -8.59 -7.50
C VAL A 47 -8.82 -7.70 -8.16
N ASN A 48 -10.05 -8.20 -8.24
CA ASN A 48 -11.14 -7.50 -8.88
C ASN A 48 -12.14 -7.05 -7.81
N VAL A 49 -11.71 -6.10 -6.99
CA VAL A 49 -12.56 -5.51 -5.96
C VAL A 49 -12.52 -4.00 -6.12
N SER A 50 -13.63 -3.34 -5.74
CA SER A 50 -13.68 -1.90 -5.79
C SER A 50 -12.92 -1.30 -4.61
N ALA A 51 -12.18 -0.23 -4.88
CA ALA A 51 -11.48 0.52 -3.84
C ALA A 51 -12.45 1.18 -2.87
N TYR A 52 -13.73 1.28 -3.25
CA TYR A 52 -14.76 1.87 -2.40
C TYR A 52 -15.42 0.84 -1.48
N SER A 53 -15.08 -0.44 -1.62
CA SER A 53 -15.68 -1.48 -0.80
C SER A 53 -14.69 -1.96 0.25
N SER A 54 -14.74 -1.35 1.44
CA SER A 54 -13.86 -1.72 2.54
C SER A 54 -13.99 -3.20 2.91
N ARG A 55 -15.21 -3.73 2.83
CA ARG A 55 -15.46 -5.13 3.17
C ARG A 55 -14.77 -6.07 2.20
N GLU A 56 -14.88 -5.80 0.90
CA GLU A 56 -14.26 -6.67 -0.09
C GLU A 56 -12.74 -6.61 -0.02
N ILE A 57 -12.20 -5.41 0.23
CA ILE A 57 -10.77 -5.25 0.39
C ILE A 57 -10.29 -6.07 1.59
N ARG A 58 -10.99 -5.97 2.71
CA ARG A 58 -10.62 -6.71 3.91
C ARG A 58 -10.67 -8.22 3.68
N GLU A 59 -11.73 -8.69 3.02
CA GLU A 59 -11.86 -10.12 2.72
C GLU A 59 -10.70 -10.60 1.87
N GLU A 60 -10.29 -9.81 0.89
CA GLU A 60 -9.17 -10.18 0.06
C GLU A 60 -7.86 -10.20 0.84
N MET A 61 -7.66 -9.22 1.72
CA MET A 61 -6.47 -9.20 2.56
C MET A 61 -6.40 -10.41 3.49
N LEU A 62 -7.54 -10.78 4.09
CA LEU A 62 -7.59 -11.95 4.95
C LEU A 62 -7.28 -13.24 4.19
N ARG A 63 -7.59 -13.25 2.90
CA ARG A 63 -7.30 -14.42 2.06
C ARG A 63 -5.82 -14.49 1.71
N GLN A 64 -5.18 -13.35 1.44
CA GLN A 64 -3.79 -13.31 1.01
C GLN A 64 -2.78 -13.41 2.14
N ILE A 65 -3.05 -12.73 3.26
CA ILE A 65 -2.03 -12.56 4.32
C ILE A 65 -1.42 -13.88 4.76
N PRO A 66 -2.21 -14.91 5.14
CA PRO A 66 -1.61 -16.13 5.67
C PRO A 66 -0.85 -16.97 4.63
N ARG A 67 -1.00 -16.66 3.37
CA ARG A 67 -0.42 -17.48 2.30
C ARG A 67 0.73 -16.81 1.58
N LEU A 68 0.70 -15.48 1.46
CA LEU A 68 1.62 -14.74 0.62
C LEU A 68 2.47 -13.73 1.39
N TRP A 69 2.08 -13.41 2.61
CA TRP A 69 2.71 -12.35 3.38
C TRP A 69 2.99 -12.81 4.79
N GLU A 70 4.06 -12.30 5.39
CA GLU A 70 4.31 -12.51 6.81
C GLU A 70 4.45 -11.16 7.50
N ARG A 71 3.94 -11.07 8.72
CA ARG A 71 4.01 -9.85 9.49
C ARG A 71 5.44 -9.60 9.95
N VAL A 72 5.90 -8.35 9.86
CA VAL A 72 7.21 -7.95 10.35
C VAL A 72 7.05 -6.73 11.24
N GLU A 73 7.98 -6.54 12.17
CA GLU A 73 7.90 -5.40 13.08
C GLU A 73 8.58 -4.16 12.54
N VAL A 74 9.69 -4.34 11.86
CA VAL A 74 10.45 -3.24 11.28
C VAL A 74 10.40 -3.37 9.77
N PRO A 75 9.80 -2.41 9.06
CA PRO A 75 9.64 -2.54 7.62
C PRO A 75 10.96 -2.30 6.88
N LEU A 76 11.10 -2.98 5.75
CA LEU A 76 12.16 -2.75 4.78
C LEU A 76 11.53 -2.30 3.48
N PRO A 77 12.28 -1.62 2.60
CA PRO A 77 11.73 -1.22 1.30
C PRO A 77 11.12 -2.41 0.57
N GLY A 78 9.90 -2.22 0.08
CA GLY A 78 9.15 -3.29 -0.56
C GLY A 78 8.16 -4.00 0.35
N ASP A 79 8.14 -3.67 1.63
CA ASP A 79 7.13 -4.24 2.53
C ASP A 79 5.81 -3.49 2.40
N ALA A 80 4.72 -4.19 2.63
CA ALA A 80 3.39 -3.60 2.62
C ALA A 80 3.11 -2.88 3.93
N VAL A 81 2.49 -1.71 3.83
CA VAL A 81 2.00 -0.95 4.99
C VAL A 81 0.49 -1.10 4.99
N VAL A 82 -0.06 -1.73 6.03
CA VAL A 82 -1.48 -2.01 6.11
C VAL A 82 -2.12 -1.07 7.11
N MET A 83 -3.23 -0.44 6.71
CA MET A 83 -3.82 0.66 7.47
C MET A 83 -5.31 0.49 7.61
N ARG A 84 -5.84 1.09 8.66
CA ARG A 84 -7.27 1.37 8.78
C ARG A 84 -7.54 2.67 8.06
N HIS A 85 -8.67 2.76 7.39
CA HIS A 85 -9.00 3.96 6.64
C HIS A 85 -10.39 4.51 7.01
N ASP A 86 -11.36 3.62 7.15
CA ASP A 86 -12.74 3.99 7.45
C ASP A 86 -12.92 4.11 8.95
N PRO A 87 -13.22 5.31 9.49
CA PRO A 87 -13.37 5.49 10.93
C PRO A 87 -14.56 4.72 11.50
N ASN A 88 -15.51 4.31 10.67
CA ASN A 88 -16.65 3.52 11.10
C ASN A 88 -16.31 2.03 11.24
N LEU A 89 -15.13 1.62 10.78
CA LEU A 89 -14.66 0.25 10.88
C LEU A 89 -13.23 0.24 11.41
N PRO A 90 -13.04 0.67 12.67
CA PRO A 90 -11.70 0.97 13.17
C PRO A 90 -10.79 -0.26 13.30
N ASP A 91 -11.36 -1.45 13.37
CA ASP A 91 -10.57 -2.68 13.53
C ASP A 91 -10.36 -3.41 12.21
N THR A 92 -10.65 -2.74 11.09
CA THR A 92 -10.64 -3.38 9.77
C THR A 92 -9.49 -2.85 8.93
N GLU A 93 -8.66 -3.75 8.43
CA GLU A 93 -7.61 -3.42 7.47
C GLU A 93 -8.28 -3.16 6.13
N GLN A 94 -8.14 -1.96 5.62
CA GLN A 94 -8.88 -1.55 4.42
C GLN A 94 -8.03 -0.80 3.43
N HIS A 95 -6.82 -0.44 3.80
CA HIS A 95 -5.98 0.40 2.95
C HIS A 95 -4.54 -0.01 3.09
N PHE A 96 -3.78 0.16 2.04
CA PHE A 96 -2.41 -0.30 2.06
C PHE A 96 -1.53 0.59 1.18
N GLY A 97 -0.25 0.57 1.49
CA GLY A 97 0.77 1.23 0.72
C GLY A 97 2.03 0.38 0.73
N VAL A 98 3.08 0.92 0.17
CA VAL A 98 4.36 0.22 0.07
C VAL A 98 5.42 1.06 0.75
N TYR A 99 6.12 0.45 1.70
CA TYR A 99 7.22 1.10 2.39
C TYR A 99 8.40 1.24 1.43
N ILE A 100 8.93 2.45 1.32
CA ILE A 100 10.01 2.71 0.37
C ILE A 100 11.33 3.01 1.07
N GLY A 101 11.36 2.92 2.42
CA GLY A 101 12.55 3.21 3.20
C GLY A 101 12.55 4.64 3.71
N GLY A 102 13.47 4.94 4.61
CA GLY A 102 13.60 6.28 5.15
C GLY A 102 12.40 6.78 5.93
N GLY A 103 11.58 5.87 6.45
CA GLY A 103 10.39 6.24 7.19
C GLY A 103 9.23 6.70 6.32
N ARG A 104 9.21 6.32 5.04
CA ARG A 104 8.20 6.79 4.09
C ARG A 104 7.52 5.63 3.39
N PHE A 105 6.28 5.88 2.94
CA PHE A 105 5.57 4.90 2.14
C PHE A 105 4.74 5.62 1.07
N ILE A 106 4.44 4.90 -0.01
CA ILE A 106 3.62 5.42 -1.11
C ILE A 106 2.26 4.75 -1.05
N HIS A 107 1.19 5.54 -1.25
CA HIS A 107 -0.16 5.02 -1.34
C HIS A 107 -1.01 5.97 -2.18
N SER A 108 -2.24 5.55 -2.48
CA SER A 108 -3.15 6.35 -3.29
C SER A 108 -4.43 6.60 -2.55
N LEU A 109 -4.91 7.84 -2.61
CA LEU A 109 -6.14 8.28 -1.99
C LEU A 109 -7.03 8.93 -3.03
N GLU A 110 -8.33 8.85 -2.84
CA GLU A 110 -9.30 9.38 -3.79
C GLU A 110 -9.07 10.86 -4.09
N LYS A 111 -8.76 11.64 -3.05
CA LYS A 111 -8.66 13.09 -3.21
C LYS A 111 -7.31 13.56 -3.75
N THR A 112 -6.27 12.79 -3.55
CA THR A 112 -4.92 13.23 -3.89
C THR A 112 -4.27 12.45 -5.00
N GLY A 113 -4.79 11.24 -5.30
CA GLY A 113 -4.04 10.31 -6.11
C GLY A 113 -2.87 9.73 -5.31
N SER A 114 -1.84 9.29 -6.01
CA SER A 114 -0.69 8.67 -5.33
C SER A 114 0.22 9.72 -4.72
N ILE A 115 0.61 9.48 -3.47
CA ILE A 115 1.50 10.37 -2.73
C ILE A 115 2.46 9.55 -1.89
N ILE A 116 3.59 10.17 -1.54
CA ILE A 116 4.55 9.61 -0.59
C ILE A 116 4.41 10.38 0.72
N VAL A 117 4.24 9.66 1.82
CA VAL A 117 4.08 10.26 3.14
C VAL A 117 4.96 9.53 4.14
N ARG A 118 5.16 10.13 5.31
CA ARG A 118 5.94 9.51 6.37
C ARG A 118 5.05 8.60 7.21
N VAL A 119 5.63 7.51 7.70
CA VAL A 119 4.89 6.59 8.58
C VAL A 119 4.52 7.26 9.91
N ASP A 120 5.27 8.28 10.33
CA ASP A 120 4.98 9.00 11.56
C ASP A 120 4.13 10.27 11.32
N HIS A 121 3.61 10.44 10.11
CA HIS A 121 2.73 11.58 9.81
C HIS A 121 1.50 11.53 10.72
N PRO A 122 1.08 12.68 11.30
CA PRO A 122 -0.02 12.68 12.27
C PRO A 122 -1.32 12.04 11.77
N LEU A 123 -1.60 12.15 10.47
CA LEU A 123 -2.82 11.55 9.92
C LEU A 123 -2.73 10.03 9.81
N TRP A 124 -1.55 9.46 9.74
CA TRP A 124 -1.39 8.04 9.41
C TRP A 124 -0.81 7.20 10.52
N LYS A 125 0.01 7.79 11.41
CA LYS A 125 0.75 6.97 12.35
C LYS A 125 -0.15 6.10 13.24
N ASN A 126 -1.34 6.58 13.57
CA ASN A 126 -2.27 5.82 14.39
C ASN A 126 -3.22 4.94 13.58
N LYS A 127 -3.13 5.02 12.25
CA LYS A 127 -3.95 4.19 11.36
C LYS A 127 -3.19 2.99 10.83
N ILE A 128 -1.87 2.97 10.97
CA ILE A 128 -1.07 1.85 10.52
C ILE A 128 -1.30 0.69 11.48
N VAL A 129 -1.77 -0.44 10.92
CA VAL A 129 -2.07 -1.64 11.69
C VAL A 129 -0.86 -2.56 11.75
N GLY A 130 -0.07 -2.61 10.69
CA GLY A 130 1.10 -3.46 10.66
C GLY A 130 1.82 -3.39 9.33
N TYR A 131 2.97 -4.06 9.29
CA TYR A 131 3.79 -4.19 8.10
C TYR A 131 3.87 -5.65 7.72
N TYR A 132 3.84 -5.93 6.43
CA TYR A 132 3.84 -7.31 5.95
C TYR A 132 4.84 -7.45 4.82
N ARG A 133 5.57 -8.56 4.82
CA ARG A 133 6.61 -8.84 3.83
C ARG A 133 6.16 -9.96 2.93
N TRP A 134 6.39 -9.77 1.64
CA TRP A 134 6.10 -10.79 0.62
C TRP A 134 7.02 -11.98 0.84
N ILE A 135 6.45 -13.18 0.88
CA ILE A 135 7.21 -14.40 1.17
C ILE A 135 7.30 -15.33 -0.03
N ARG A 136 6.88 -14.85 -1.18
CA ARG A 136 6.97 -15.62 -2.43
C ARG A 136 7.96 -14.96 -3.36
#